data_9560e395c0db60431ccc43ae5702404a
#
_entry.id   9560e395c0db60431ccc43ae5702404a
#
_cell.length_a   1.000
_cell.length_b   1.000
_cell.length_c   1.000
_cell.angle_alpha   90.00
_cell.angle_beta   90.00
_cell.angle_gamma   90.00
#
_symmetry.space_group_name_H-M   'P 1'
#
loop_
_entity.id
_entity.type
_entity.pdbx_description
1 polymer ?
#
loop_
_entity_poly.entity_id
_entity_poly.type
_entity_poly.pdbx_seq_one_letter_code
_entity_poly.pdbx_strand_id
1 'polypeptide(L)'
;VDLDLFTPEPFDATKLEMFLSNKYGFRTDFMERNTLKGTIDGVKIDCITHSYEYLEKPYTESGIRLYSMEDIIAMKLSAIADNGSRLKDFIDIAFLSTRFPFNSMLRLYEQKFPGSNVIRPFKAITYFDDIDFDEDIVMLNGKYDWKLIEKRLVDMTKIQDKVFESFPLPQKKQKSEPVKKNIHKRGLKR
;
A
#
# COMPACT_ATOMS: atom_id res chain seq x y z
N VAL A 1 -9.41 -6.62 8.12
CA VAL A 1 -9.70 -5.90 6.86
C VAL A 1 -10.22 -4.54 7.25
N ASP A 2 -9.67 -3.49 6.65
CA ASP A 2 -10.07 -2.10 6.88
C ASP A 2 -10.70 -1.56 5.59
N LEU A 3 -11.76 -0.78 5.70
CA LEU A 3 -12.40 -0.07 4.59
C LEU A 3 -12.24 1.43 4.82
N ASP A 4 -11.43 2.07 3.98
CA ASP A 4 -11.24 3.51 3.97
C ASP A 4 -12.18 4.11 2.91
N LEU A 5 -13.21 4.84 3.35
CA LEU A 5 -14.20 5.49 2.50
C LEU A 5 -13.92 6.99 2.45
N PHE A 6 -13.62 7.51 1.27
CA PHE A 6 -13.30 8.92 1.07
C PHE A 6 -14.38 9.64 0.28
N THR A 7 -14.65 10.89 0.67
CA THR A 7 -15.51 11.82 -0.07
C THR A 7 -14.78 13.14 -0.30
N PRO A 8 -14.87 13.76 -1.49
CA PRO A 8 -14.33 15.11 -1.70
C PRO A 8 -15.13 16.17 -0.95
N GLU A 9 -16.43 15.92 -0.70
CA GLU A 9 -17.34 16.87 -0.06
C GLU A 9 -17.42 16.66 1.44
N PRO A 10 -17.53 17.75 2.23
CA PRO A 10 -17.84 17.66 3.65
C PRO A 10 -19.12 16.89 3.93
N PHE A 11 -19.16 16.14 5.02
CA PHE A 11 -20.36 15.43 5.46
C PHE A 11 -20.67 15.66 6.93
N ASP A 12 -21.94 15.44 7.29
CA ASP A 12 -22.40 15.46 8.68
C ASP A 12 -22.13 14.11 9.33
N ALA A 13 -21.06 14.04 10.12
CA ALA A 13 -20.62 12.80 10.78
C ALA A 13 -21.69 12.23 11.71
N THR A 14 -22.48 13.08 12.39
CA THR A 14 -23.54 12.65 13.30
C THR A 14 -24.68 11.97 12.53
N LYS A 15 -25.13 12.56 11.41
CA LYS A 15 -26.16 11.93 10.58
C LYS A 15 -25.69 10.62 9.97
N LEU A 16 -24.43 10.55 9.52
CA LEU A 16 -23.85 9.33 8.97
C LEU A 16 -23.75 8.25 10.04
N GLU A 17 -23.28 8.60 11.24
CA GLU A 17 -23.22 7.69 12.38
C GLU A 17 -24.59 7.10 12.72
N MET A 18 -25.61 7.94 12.89
CA MET A 18 -26.97 7.49 13.15
C MET A 18 -27.49 6.54 12.07
N PHE A 19 -27.23 6.85 10.81
CA PHE A 19 -27.63 5.98 9.68
C PHE A 19 -26.92 4.63 9.72
N LEU A 20 -25.60 4.62 9.89
CA LEU A 20 -24.80 3.40 9.91
C LEU A 20 -25.10 2.53 11.14
N SER A 21 -25.28 3.14 12.32
CA SER A 21 -25.64 2.43 13.55
C SER A 21 -27.00 1.77 13.45
N ASN A 22 -28.00 2.51 12.96
CA ASN A 22 -29.37 1.98 12.84
C ASN A 22 -29.49 0.88 11.79
N LYS A 23 -28.76 0.98 10.69
CA LYS A 23 -28.92 0.09 9.54
C LYS A 23 -27.96 -1.09 9.55
N TYR A 24 -26.73 -0.90 10.06
CA TYR A 24 -25.63 -1.86 9.95
C TYR A 24 -24.96 -2.20 11.28
N GLY A 25 -25.44 -1.66 12.41
CA GLY A 25 -24.85 -1.92 13.72
C GLY A 25 -23.45 -1.32 13.90
N PHE A 26 -23.18 -0.19 13.22
CA PHE A 26 -21.90 0.52 13.34
C PHE A 26 -21.63 0.91 14.79
N ARG A 27 -20.43 0.69 15.27
CA ARG A 27 -19.92 1.11 16.59
C ARG A 27 -18.87 2.17 16.38
N THR A 28 -19.13 3.36 16.93
CA THR A 28 -18.24 4.51 16.80
C THR A 28 -17.02 4.38 17.70
N ASP A 29 -15.82 4.46 17.13
CA ASP A 29 -14.56 4.54 17.86
C ASP A 29 -14.07 6.00 17.95
N PHE A 30 -14.31 6.79 16.89
CA PHE A 30 -13.91 8.19 16.81
C PHE A 30 -14.82 8.98 15.89
N MET A 31 -15.17 10.19 16.28
CA MET A 31 -15.99 11.09 15.47
C MET A 31 -15.54 12.54 15.65
N GLU A 32 -15.28 13.20 14.53
CA GLU A 32 -15.04 14.65 14.44
C GLU A 32 -15.69 15.22 13.18
N ARG A 33 -15.55 16.52 12.97
CA ARG A 33 -16.03 17.17 11.75
C ARG A 33 -15.40 16.47 10.53
N ASN A 34 -16.24 15.98 9.61
CA ASN A 34 -15.80 15.31 8.36
C ASN A 34 -15.01 14.01 8.57
N THR A 35 -15.08 13.41 9.76
CA THR A 35 -14.40 12.15 10.07
C THR A 35 -15.28 11.31 10.97
N LEU A 36 -15.52 10.07 10.57
CA LEU A 36 -16.21 9.06 11.36
C LEU A 36 -15.44 7.74 11.22
N LYS A 37 -15.01 7.18 12.34
CA LYS A 37 -14.31 5.90 12.39
C LYS A 37 -14.99 4.96 13.36
N GLY A 38 -15.01 3.69 13.00
CA GLY A 38 -15.64 2.68 13.83
C GLY A 38 -15.59 1.30 13.21
N THR A 39 -16.52 0.43 13.65
CA THR A 39 -16.54 -0.96 13.22
C THR A 39 -17.96 -1.44 12.88
N ILE A 40 -18.07 -2.30 11.87
CA ILE A 40 -19.26 -3.09 11.55
C ILE A 40 -18.81 -4.56 11.47
N ASP A 41 -19.38 -5.43 12.31
CA ASP A 41 -19.08 -6.87 12.35
C ASP A 41 -17.56 -7.18 12.43
N GLY A 42 -16.82 -6.36 13.18
CA GLY A 42 -15.35 -6.51 13.36
C GLY A 42 -14.51 -5.97 12.20
N VAL A 43 -15.12 -5.42 11.16
CA VAL A 43 -14.44 -4.71 10.07
C VAL A 43 -14.31 -3.23 10.42
N LYS A 44 -13.11 -2.68 10.39
CA LYS A 44 -12.89 -1.23 10.57
C LYS A 44 -13.40 -0.46 9.36
N ILE A 45 -14.13 0.62 9.63
CA ILE A 45 -14.70 1.52 8.61
C ILE A 45 -14.26 2.94 8.95
N ASP A 46 -13.46 3.54 8.08
CA ASP A 46 -13.04 4.93 8.18
C ASP A 46 -13.76 5.73 7.08
N CYS A 47 -14.59 6.71 7.47
CA CYS A 47 -15.24 7.65 6.57
C CYS A 47 -14.59 9.02 6.76
N ILE A 48 -13.92 9.53 5.72
CA ILE A 48 -13.09 10.71 5.82
C ILE A 48 -13.33 11.63 4.62
N THR A 49 -13.48 12.95 4.88
CA THR A 49 -13.43 13.93 3.80
C THR A 49 -11.99 14.14 3.37
N HIS A 50 -11.74 13.96 2.08
CA HIS A 50 -10.45 14.17 1.43
C HIS A 50 -10.64 15.16 0.27
N SER A 51 -10.61 16.46 0.59
CA SER A 51 -10.96 17.56 -0.31
C SER A 51 -9.83 17.94 -1.29
N TYR A 52 -9.13 16.96 -1.83
CA TYR A 52 -8.14 17.16 -2.87
C TYR A 52 -8.66 16.65 -4.20
N GLU A 53 -8.30 17.34 -5.27
CA GLU A 53 -8.65 16.93 -6.62
C GLU A 53 -8.13 15.52 -6.93
N TYR A 54 -8.92 14.77 -7.71
CA TYR A 54 -8.45 13.49 -8.22
C TYR A 54 -7.36 13.70 -9.27
N LEU A 55 -6.26 12.94 -9.16
CA LEU A 55 -5.23 12.91 -10.19
C LEU A 55 -5.74 12.20 -11.44
N GLU A 56 -6.46 11.11 -11.24
CA GLU A 56 -7.14 10.36 -12.27
C GLU A 56 -8.57 10.05 -11.81
N LYS A 57 -9.48 9.90 -12.78
CA LYS A 57 -10.88 9.57 -12.44
C LYS A 57 -10.96 8.25 -11.69
N PRO A 58 -11.67 8.19 -10.55
CA PRO A 58 -11.96 6.94 -9.90
C PRO A 58 -12.65 5.97 -10.87
N TYR A 59 -12.25 4.71 -10.83
CA TYR A 59 -12.89 3.67 -11.64
C TYR A 59 -13.89 2.88 -10.79
N THR A 60 -14.82 2.22 -11.47
CA THR A 60 -15.86 1.41 -10.80
C THR A 60 -15.66 -0.05 -11.17
N GLU A 61 -15.50 -0.89 -10.17
CA GLU A 61 -15.42 -2.34 -10.32
C GLU A 61 -16.48 -2.99 -9.43
N SER A 62 -17.32 -3.83 -10.01
CA SER A 62 -18.41 -4.53 -9.29
C SER A 62 -19.33 -3.60 -8.48
N GLY A 63 -19.57 -2.38 -8.96
CA GLY A 63 -20.38 -1.37 -8.28
C GLY A 63 -19.68 -0.59 -7.18
N ILE A 64 -18.41 -0.88 -6.90
CA ILE A 64 -17.58 -0.16 -5.93
C ILE A 64 -16.68 0.81 -6.66
N ARG A 65 -16.69 2.08 -6.24
CA ARG A 65 -15.83 3.12 -6.76
C ARG A 65 -14.50 3.11 -6.03
N LEU A 66 -13.40 2.99 -6.80
CA LEU A 66 -12.05 2.87 -6.28
C LEU A 66 -11.20 4.06 -6.74
N TYR A 67 -10.27 4.51 -5.89
CA TYR A 67 -9.24 5.47 -6.29
C TYR A 67 -8.31 4.89 -7.37
N SER A 68 -7.75 5.76 -8.18
CA SER A 68 -6.65 5.41 -9.10
C SER A 68 -5.39 5.01 -8.32
N MET A 69 -4.48 4.30 -8.97
CA MET A 69 -3.17 4.00 -8.37
C MET A 69 -2.35 5.27 -8.13
N GLU A 70 -2.49 6.24 -9.00
CA GLU A 70 -1.86 7.54 -8.94
C GLU A 70 -2.27 8.30 -7.66
N ASP A 71 -3.56 8.34 -7.38
CA ASP A 71 -4.09 8.93 -6.15
C ASP A 71 -3.61 8.17 -4.91
N ILE A 72 -3.67 6.83 -4.94
CA ILE A 72 -3.21 5.98 -3.83
C ILE A 72 -1.72 6.21 -3.55
N ILE A 73 -0.87 6.29 -4.58
CA ILE A 73 0.56 6.57 -4.43
C ILE A 73 0.77 7.91 -3.72
N ALA A 74 0.11 8.96 -4.18
CA ALA A 74 0.25 10.28 -3.59
C ALA A 74 -0.19 10.30 -2.12
N MET A 75 -1.32 9.65 -1.80
CA MET A 75 -1.84 9.55 -0.42
C MET A 75 -0.90 8.75 0.48
N LYS A 76 -0.33 7.65 0.01
CA LYS A 76 0.64 6.87 0.79
C LYS A 76 1.95 7.61 1.03
N LEU A 77 2.45 8.33 0.04
CA LEU A 77 3.63 9.19 0.23
C LEU A 77 3.34 10.32 1.23
N SER A 78 2.12 10.87 1.25
CA SER A 78 1.72 11.83 2.28
C SER A 78 1.69 11.21 3.67
N ALA A 79 1.10 10.03 3.82
CA ALA A 79 1.04 9.31 5.09
C ALA A 79 2.45 9.01 5.65
N ILE A 80 3.37 8.54 4.79
CA ILE A 80 4.78 8.32 5.15
C ILE A 80 5.47 9.62 5.56
N ALA A 81 5.23 10.73 4.83
CA ALA A 81 5.85 12.03 5.13
C ALA A 81 5.29 12.69 6.40
N ASP A 82 4.04 12.39 6.77
CA ASP A 82 3.37 13.02 7.91
C ASP A 82 3.58 12.26 9.22
N ASN A 83 3.54 10.94 9.20
CA ASN A 83 3.68 10.11 10.41
C ASN A 83 4.81 9.08 10.29
N GLY A 84 4.93 8.38 9.15
CA GLY A 84 6.00 7.41 8.92
C GLY A 84 5.97 6.15 9.78
N SER A 85 4.89 5.90 10.55
CA SER A 85 4.82 4.74 11.45
C SER A 85 4.16 3.51 10.82
N ARG A 86 3.37 3.66 9.77
CA ARG A 86 2.56 2.58 9.19
C ARG A 86 3.37 1.73 8.23
N LEU A 87 3.80 0.54 8.69
CA LEU A 87 4.60 -0.41 7.93
C LEU A 87 4.00 -0.74 6.54
N LYS A 88 2.68 -0.89 6.45
CA LYS A 88 1.99 -1.21 5.20
C LYS A 88 2.19 -0.17 4.10
N ASP A 89 2.29 1.12 4.44
CA ASP A 89 2.47 2.16 3.43
C ASP A 89 3.85 2.07 2.76
N PHE A 90 4.90 1.72 3.49
CA PHE A 90 6.24 1.45 2.96
C PHE A 90 6.27 0.20 2.06
N ILE A 91 5.59 -0.87 2.49
CA ILE A 91 5.46 -2.10 1.71
C ILE A 91 4.76 -1.80 0.39
N ASP A 92 3.63 -1.09 0.42
CA ASP A 92 2.86 -0.76 -0.77
C ASP A 92 3.66 0.09 -1.76
N ILE A 93 4.37 1.13 -1.30
CA ILE A 93 5.23 1.95 -2.17
C ILE A 93 6.36 1.10 -2.77
N ALA A 94 6.98 0.20 -2.00
CA ALA A 94 7.99 -0.71 -2.52
C ALA A 94 7.44 -1.65 -3.62
N PHE A 95 6.19 -2.13 -3.48
CA PHE A 95 5.51 -2.93 -4.50
C PHE A 95 5.15 -2.11 -5.73
N LEU A 96 4.64 -0.90 -5.56
CA LEU A 96 4.27 0.01 -6.64
C LEU A 96 5.47 0.44 -7.50
N SER A 97 6.70 0.31 -6.98
CA SER A 97 7.93 0.52 -7.75
C SER A 97 8.09 -0.39 -8.97
N THR A 98 7.30 -1.46 -9.06
CA THR A 98 7.25 -2.33 -10.26
C THR A 98 6.38 -1.78 -11.39
N ARG A 99 5.68 -0.68 -11.15
CA ARG A 99 4.81 -0.02 -12.13
C ARG A 99 5.15 1.45 -12.35
N PHE A 100 5.63 2.11 -11.31
CA PHE A 100 5.94 3.53 -11.31
C PHE A 100 7.38 3.78 -10.85
N PRO A 101 8.19 4.56 -11.57
CA PRO A 101 9.47 5.01 -11.07
C PRO A 101 9.26 6.02 -9.95
N PHE A 102 10.19 6.08 -9.00
CA PHE A 102 10.04 6.90 -7.80
C PHE A 102 9.90 8.40 -8.11
N ASN A 103 10.61 8.90 -9.13
CA ASN A 103 10.47 10.28 -9.58
C ASN A 103 9.03 10.59 -10.03
N SER A 104 8.36 9.66 -10.72
CA SER A 104 6.95 9.83 -11.08
C SER A 104 6.03 9.82 -9.85
N MET A 105 6.30 8.96 -8.87
CA MET A 105 5.53 8.94 -7.60
C MET A 105 5.62 10.28 -6.85
N LEU A 106 6.82 10.89 -6.82
CA LEU A 106 7.02 12.21 -6.20
C LEU A 106 6.25 13.31 -6.94
N ARG A 107 6.18 13.25 -8.28
CA ARG A 107 5.37 14.19 -9.07
C ARG A 107 3.88 14.03 -8.78
N LEU A 108 3.38 12.81 -8.64
CA LEU A 108 1.98 12.55 -8.25
C LEU A 108 1.66 13.15 -6.89
N TYR A 109 2.59 13.02 -5.93
CA TYR A 109 2.45 13.66 -4.62
C TYR A 109 2.36 15.19 -4.74
N GLU A 110 3.25 15.83 -5.51
CA GLU A 110 3.25 17.28 -5.72
C GLU A 110 1.96 17.77 -6.40
N GLN A 111 1.48 17.03 -7.39
CA GLN A 111 0.24 17.32 -8.11
C GLN A 111 -0.99 17.19 -7.20
N LYS A 112 -1.05 16.12 -6.39
CA LYS A 112 -2.17 15.86 -5.46
C LYS A 112 -2.25 16.89 -4.33
N PHE A 113 -1.10 17.34 -3.84
CA PHE A 113 -0.98 18.24 -2.68
C PHE A 113 -0.24 19.52 -3.08
N PRO A 114 -0.90 20.47 -3.79
CA PRO A 114 -0.28 21.70 -4.24
C PRO A 114 0.34 22.48 -3.08
N GLY A 115 1.57 22.96 -3.27
CA GLY A 115 2.33 23.66 -2.25
C GLY A 115 3.09 22.77 -1.26
N SER A 116 2.97 21.47 -1.37
CA SER A 116 3.74 20.51 -0.58
C SER A 116 5.16 20.37 -1.11
N ASN A 117 6.11 20.15 -0.19
CA ASN A 117 7.51 19.98 -0.55
C ASN A 117 7.85 18.49 -0.77
N VAL A 118 8.21 18.12 -1.99
CA VAL A 118 8.60 16.75 -2.38
C VAL A 118 9.82 16.20 -1.63
N ILE A 119 10.63 17.08 -1.01
CA ILE A 119 11.74 16.64 -0.16
C ILE A 119 11.25 15.89 1.09
N ARG A 120 10.03 16.18 1.57
CA ARG A 120 9.46 15.48 2.74
C ARG A 120 9.30 13.98 2.46
N PRO A 121 8.46 13.53 1.50
CA PRO A 121 8.33 12.11 1.20
C PRO A 121 9.64 11.50 0.66
N PHE A 122 10.48 12.26 -0.07
CA PHE A 122 11.78 11.79 -0.52
C PHE A 122 12.71 11.37 0.64
N LYS A 123 12.74 12.15 1.73
CA LYS A 123 13.53 11.81 2.92
C LYS A 123 12.84 10.76 3.78
N ALA A 124 11.54 10.88 3.96
CA ALA A 124 10.76 10.00 4.84
C ALA A 124 10.76 8.55 4.35
N ILE A 125 10.80 8.31 3.03
CA ILE A 125 10.77 6.96 2.45
C ILE A 125 11.95 6.06 2.86
N THR A 126 13.03 6.63 3.37
CA THR A 126 14.21 5.91 3.88
C THR A 126 14.46 6.15 5.36
N TYR A 127 13.50 6.75 6.06
CA TYR A 127 13.53 6.89 7.52
C TYR A 127 12.63 5.82 8.14
N PHE A 128 13.22 4.86 8.84
CA PHE A 128 12.55 3.65 9.29
C PHE A 128 12.44 3.52 10.81
N ASP A 129 12.97 4.50 11.56
CA ASP A 129 13.09 4.40 13.02
C ASP A 129 11.74 4.47 13.74
N ASP A 130 10.73 5.12 13.12
CA ASP A 130 9.39 5.29 13.68
C ASP A 130 8.39 4.20 13.25
N ILE A 131 8.83 3.23 12.42
CA ILE A 131 7.92 2.19 11.90
C ILE A 131 7.48 1.26 13.02
N ASP A 132 6.15 1.08 13.12
CA ASP A 132 5.55 0.07 13.96
C ASP A 132 5.60 -1.31 13.28
N PHE A 133 6.56 -2.14 13.71
CA PHE A 133 6.73 -3.51 13.20
C PHE A 133 5.78 -4.52 13.85
N ASP A 134 5.03 -4.13 14.88
CA ASP A 134 4.00 -4.96 15.50
C ASP A 134 2.67 -4.91 14.73
N GLU A 135 2.58 -4.05 13.68
CA GLU A 135 1.42 -4.00 12.78
C GLU A 135 1.26 -5.33 12.02
N ASP A 136 0.10 -5.97 12.17
CA ASP A 136 -0.23 -7.20 11.44
C ASP A 136 -0.37 -6.94 9.93
N ILE A 137 0.54 -7.50 9.14
CA ILE A 137 0.53 -7.40 7.68
C ILE A 137 -0.01 -8.67 7.05
N VAL A 138 -1.19 -8.57 6.44
CA VAL A 138 -1.80 -9.65 5.68
C VAL A 138 -1.43 -9.52 4.20
N MET A 139 -0.59 -10.43 3.71
CA MET A 139 -0.23 -10.50 2.30
C MET A 139 -1.14 -11.48 1.55
N LEU A 140 -1.63 -11.10 0.38
CA LEU A 140 -2.41 -12.01 -0.49
C LEU A 140 -1.57 -13.18 -0.99
N ASN A 141 -0.28 -12.97 -1.22
CA ASN A 141 0.64 -13.99 -1.71
C ASN A 141 1.97 -13.94 -0.94
N GLY A 142 2.22 -14.99 -0.15
CA GLY A 142 3.49 -15.18 0.55
C GLY A 142 3.63 -14.33 1.82
N LYS A 143 4.87 -14.11 2.22
CA LYS A 143 5.23 -13.24 3.36
C LYS A 143 6.18 -12.17 2.86
N TYR A 144 6.06 -10.96 3.41
CA TYR A 144 7.06 -9.92 3.16
C TYR A 144 8.36 -10.25 3.90
N ASP A 145 9.46 -9.71 3.39
CA ASP A 145 10.76 -9.68 4.06
C ASP A 145 11.17 -8.21 4.15
N TRP A 146 11.24 -7.68 5.38
CA TRP A 146 11.55 -6.27 5.58
C TRP A 146 12.87 -5.86 4.95
N LYS A 147 13.90 -6.70 5.01
CA LYS A 147 15.22 -6.39 4.40
C LYS A 147 15.13 -6.19 2.90
N LEU A 148 14.23 -6.91 2.22
CA LEU A 148 14.01 -6.75 0.78
C LEU A 148 13.20 -5.48 0.49
N ILE A 149 12.23 -5.14 1.35
CA ILE A 149 11.45 -3.90 1.26
C ILE A 149 12.38 -2.70 1.48
N GLU A 150 13.10 -2.66 2.60
CA GLU A 150 14.07 -1.62 2.95
C GLU A 150 15.07 -1.38 1.82
N LYS A 151 15.71 -2.46 1.33
CA LYS A 151 16.62 -2.38 0.21
C LYS A 151 15.97 -1.76 -1.03
N ARG A 152 14.73 -2.16 -1.36
CA ARG A 152 13.99 -1.61 -2.49
C ARG A 152 13.77 -0.11 -2.34
N LEU A 153 13.32 0.36 -1.17
CA LEU A 153 13.06 1.77 -0.88
C LEU A 153 14.34 2.60 -1.01
N VAL A 154 15.46 2.10 -0.47
CA VAL A 154 16.76 2.74 -0.63
C VAL A 154 17.22 2.75 -2.09
N ASP A 155 17.04 1.67 -2.84
CA ASP A 155 17.42 1.61 -4.27
C ASP A 155 16.56 2.58 -5.10
N MET A 156 15.27 2.79 -4.76
CA MET A 156 14.40 3.76 -5.41
C MET A 156 14.90 5.20 -5.29
N THR A 157 15.43 5.60 -4.14
CA THR A 157 15.99 6.96 -3.97
C THR A 157 17.27 7.18 -4.75
N LYS A 158 18.06 6.11 -5.01
CA LYS A 158 19.30 6.18 -5.75
C LYS A 158 19.10 6.17 -7.28
N ILE A 159 18.08 5.43 -7.73
CA ILE A 159 17.80 5.23 -9.16
C ILE A 159 16.34 5.61 -9.42
N GLN A 160 16.05 6.91 -9.30
CA GLN A 160 14.69 7.44 -9.23
C GLN A 160 13.82 7.19 -10.48
N ASP A 161 14.43 7.03 -11.65
CA ASP A 161 13.74 6.82 -12.92
C ASP A 161 13.55 5.33 -13.26
N LYS A 162 13.99 4.43 -12.38
CA LYS A 162 13.89 2.99 -12.61
C LYS A 162 12.50 2.45 -12.23
N VAL A 163 11.89 1.70 -13.15
CA VAL A 163 10.82 0.74 -12.85
C VAL A 163 11.47 -0.62 -12.57
N PHE A 164 11.15 -1.22 -11.45
CA PHE A 164 11.75 -2.51 -11.05
C PHE A 164 10.97 -3.68 -11.67
N GLU A 165 11.69 -4.72 -12.12
CA GLU A 165 11.09 -5.85 -12.84
C GLU A 165 10.34 -6.84 -11.95
N SER A 166 10.66 -6.90 -10.65
CA SER A 166 10.10 -7.89 -9.72
C SER A 166 9.69 -7.28 -8.39
N PHE A 167 8.69 -7.87 -7.75
CA PHE A 167 8.32 -7.51 -6.39
C PHE A 167 9.45 -7.80 -5.39
N PRO A 168 9.58 -7.00 -4.32
CA PRO A 168 10.58 -7.20 -3.27
C PRO A 168 10.15 -8.33 -2.32
N LEU A 169 10.07 -9.54 -2.85
CA LEU A 169 9.67 -10.75 -2.14
C LEU A 169 10.79 -11.78 -2.12
N PRO A 170 10.86 -12.64 -1.09
CA PRO A 170 11.77 -13.78 -1.09
C PRO A 170 11.54 -14.65 -2.32
N GLN A 171 12.60 -14.93 -3.07
CA GLN A 171 12.51 -15.87 -4.18
C GLN A 171 12.23 -17.27 -3.65
N LYS A 172 11.20 -17.93 -4.17
CA LYS A 172 11.00 -19.37 -3.92
C LYS A 172 12.25 -20.09 -4.45
N LYS A 173 13.02 -20.72 -3.56
CA LYS A 173 14.11 -21.63 -3.97
C LYS A 173 13.48 -22.67 -4.89
N GLN A 174 13.79 -22.64 -6.17
CA GLN A 174 13.52 -23.76 -7.05
C GLN A 174 14.23 -24.97 -6.45
N LYS A 175 13.48 -25.96 -5.97
CA LYS A 175 14.05 -27.27 -5.65
C LYS A 175 14.62 -27.80 -6.96
N SER A 176 15.94 -27.80 -7.11
CA SER A 176 16.61 -28.50 -8.18
C SER A 176 16.20 -29.97 -8.08
N GLU A 177 15.43 -30.45 -9.05
CA GLU A 177 15.20 -31.89 -9.16
C GLU A 177 16.55 -32.60 -9.28
N PRO A 178 16.76 -33.69 -8.53
CA PRO A 178 18.00 -34.44 -8.64
C PRO A 178 18.13 -35.00 -10.05
N VAL A 179 19.16 -34.59 -10.76
CA VAL A 179 19.52 -35.18 -12.08
C VAL A 179 19.63 -36.68 -11.92
N LYS A 180 18.67 -37.44 -12.46
CA LYS A 180 18.73 -38.90 -12.57
C LYS A 180 19.95 -39.27 -13.43
N LYS A 181 21.06 -39.69 -12.79
CA LYS A 181 22.17 -40.29 -13.48
C LYS A 181 21.71 -41.60 -14.13
N ASN A 182 21.52 -41.58 -15.45
CA ASN A 182 21.34 -42.80 -16.22
C ASN A 182 22.64 -43.62 -16.18
N ILE A 183 22.69 -44.64 -15.33
CA ILE A 183 23.76 -45.65 -15.34
C ILE A 183 23.49 -46.58 -16.50
N HIS A 184 24.18 -46.37 -17.61
CA HIS A 184 24.23 -47.35 -18.73
C HIS A 184 24.99 -48.58 -18.25
N LYS A 185 24.26 -49.65 -17.92
CA LYS A 185 24.83 -50.97 -17.76
C LYS A 185 25.24 -51.47 -19.15
N ARG A 186 26.54 -51.43 -19.46
CA ARG A 186 27.12 -52.19 -20.58
C ARG A 186 27.07 -53.67 -20.19
N GLY A 187 26.21 -54.45 -20.86
CA GLY A 187 26.20 -55.87 -20.77
C GLY A 187 27.39 -56.46 -21.51
N LEU A 188 28.24 -57.19 -20.81
CA LEU A 188 29.21 -58.10 -21.43
C LEU A 188 28.44 -59.35 -21.90
N LYS A 189 28.52 -59.60 -23.21
CA LYS A 189 28.23 -60.94 -23.77
C LYS A 189 29.46 -61.82 -23.61
N ARG A 190 29.25 -62.98 -23.06
CA ARG A 190 30.02 -64.21 -23.33
C ARG A 190 29.15 -65.16 -24.15
#